data_564d5112ed194d24b88d1c2fbf5d1704
#
_entry.id   564d5112ed194d24b88d1c2fbf5d1704
#
_cell.length_a   1.000
_cell.length_b   1.000
_cell.length_c   1.000
_cell.angle_alpha   90.00
_cell.angle_beta   90.00
_cell.angle_gamma   90.00
#
_symmetry.space_group_name_H-M   'P 1'
#
loop_
_entity.id
_entity.type
_entity.pdbx_description
1 polymer ?
#
loop_
_entity_poly.entity_id
_entity_poly.type
_entity_poly.pdbx_seq_one_letter_code
_entity_poly.pdbx_strand_id
1 'polypeptide(L)'
;MAFAAVAGGMVTRAGLRPVGRLTEAAERVARTDDLRPIPVFGSDELARLTEAFNLMLRALAESRERQARLVTDAGHELRTPLTSLRTNVELLMASMAPGAPRLPKQEMVDLRADVLAQIEELSTLVGDLVDLSRGDAGEVVHEPVDMADVVDRSLERVRRRRNDIHFDVEVIGWQVYGDTAGLSRMALNLMDNAAKWSPPGGHVGVRLSQLDASHAELVVSDRGPGIPVQERRLVFERFYRSASARALPGSGLGLAIVKQVVLNHGGLLRIEDTDPGGQPPGTSIYVLLPGRRMPIPQLPGATAGARSTDIENSRGSANVISVESQSTRAT
;
A
#
# COMPACT_ATOMS: atom_id res chain seq x y z
N MET A 1 -55.01 -34.35 22.02
CA MET A 1 -54.79 -33.48 20.87
C MET A 1 -54.26 -32.08 21.27
N ALA A 2 -54.87 -31.38 22.24
CA ALA A 2 -54.35 -30.03 22.64
C ALA A 2 -52.95 -30.04 23.23
N PHE A 3 -52.54 -31.04 24.01
CA PHE A 3 -51.23 -31.14 24.60
C PHE A 3 -50.10 -31.29 23.54
N ALA A 4 -50.33 -32.07 22.48
CA ALA A 4 -49.40 -32.24 21.37
C ALA A 4 -49.20 -30.97 20.57
N ALA A 5 -50.24 -30.17 20.37
CA ALA A 5 -50.19 -28.88 19.68
C ALA A 5 -49.41 -27.83 20.50
N VAL A 6 -49.58 -27.79 21.81
CA VAL A 6 -48.87 -26.87 22.71
C VAL A 6 -47.38 -27.25 22.81
N ALA A 7 -47.08 -28.55 22.97
CA ALA A 7 -45.68 -29.04 23.01
C ALA A 7 -44.96 -28.81 21.68
N GLY A 8 -45.62 -29.05 20.52
CA GLY A 8 -45.08 -28.76 19.20
C GLY A 8 -44.80 -27.27 18.99
N GLY A 9 -45.70 -26.38 19.44
CA GLY A 9 -45.52 -24.95 19.39
C GLY A 9 -44.37 -24.41 20.26
N MET A 10 -44.14 -25.01 21.44
CA MET A 10 -43.01 -24.66 22.30
C MET A 10 -41.66 -25.11 21.73
N VAL A 11 -41.58 -26.31 21.18
CA VAL A 11 -40.36 -26.83 20.54
C VAL A 11 -40.00 -26.01 19.31
N THR A 12 -41.00 -25.66 18.49
CA THR A 12 -40.77 -24.84 17.27
C THR A 12 -40.33 -23.42 17.65
N ARG A 13 -40.93 -22.80 18.65
CA ARG A 13 -40.52 -21.48 19.15
C ARG A 13 -39.12 -21.50 19.78
N ALA A 14 -38.77 -22.53 20.51
CA ALA A 14 -37.43 -22.66 21.09
C ALA A 14 -36.37 -22.84 20.03
N GLY A 15 -36.65 -23.63 18.98
CA GLY A 15 -35.75 -23.88 17.86
C GLY A 15 -35.54 -22.65 16.96
N LEU A 16 -36.51 -21.72 16.85
CA LEU A 16 -36.41 -20.53 16.01
C LEU A 16 -35.90 -19.28 16.74
N ARG A 17 -35.71 -19.32 18.05
CA ARG A 17 -35.15 -18.20 18.84
C ARG A 17 -33.83 -17.65 18.32
N PRO A 18 -32.84 -18.49 17.92
CA PRO A 18 -31.59 -17.99 17.36
C PRO A 18 -31.79 -17.19 16.06
N VAL A 19 -32.75 -17.58 15.19
CA VAL A 19 -33.07 -16.85 13.96
C VAL A 19 -33.62 -15.46 14.29
N GLY A 20 -34.51 -15.36 15.29
CA GLY A 20 -35.02 -14.06 15.76
C GLY A 20 -33.89 -13.13 16.24
N ARG A 21 -32.90 -13.65 16.98
CA ARG A 21 -31.73 -12.87 17.44
C ARG A 21 -30.85 -12.40 16.29
N LEU A 22 -30.65 -13.24 15.26
CA LEU A 22 -29.93 -12.84 14.06
C LEU A 22 -30.64 -11.73 13.32
N THR A 23 -31.98 -11.83 13.20
CA THR A 23 -32.80 -10.77 12.58
C THR A 23 -32.70 -9.47 13.36
N GLU A 24 -32.89 -9.50 14.69
CA GLU A 24 -32.74 -8.34 15.56
C GLU A 24 -31.34 -7.70 15.47
N ALA A 25 -30.29 -8.54 15.38
CA ALA A 25 -28.93 -8.04 15.21
C ALA A 25 -28.71 -7.38 13.84
N ALA A 26 -29.22 -7.99 12.76
CA ALA A 26 -29.16 -7.38 11.42
C ALA A 26 -29.90 -6.04 11.37
N GLU A 27 -31.10 -5.96 11.97
CA GLU A 27 -31.86 -4.71 12.07
C GLU A 27 -31.16 -3.66 12.95
N ARG A 28 -30.52 -4.07 14.03
CA ARG A 28 -29.73 -3.19 14.90
C ARG A 28 -28.54 -2.62 14.14
N VAL A 29 -27.77 -3.45 13.43
CA VAL A 29 -26.66 -3.00 12.57
C VAL A 29 -27.16 -2.00 11.54
N ALA A 30 -28.29 -2.30 10.86
CA ALA A 30 -28.84 -1.43 9.83
C ALA A 30 -29.30 -0.05 10.36
N ARG A 31 -29.75 0.02 11.63
CA ARG A 31 -30.27 1.27 12.22
C ARG A 31 -29.26 2.06 13.04
N THR A 32 -28.37 1.39 13.74
CA THR A 32 -27.52 2.02 14.77
C THR A 32 -26.03 1.79 14.57
N ASP A 33 -25.63 1.06 13.53
CA ASP A 33 -24.24 0.67 13.27
C ASP A 33 -23.56 -0.09 14.43
N ASP A 34 -24.36 -0.70 15.31
CA ASP A 34 -23.87 -1.47 16.45
C ASP A 34 -23.42 -2.86 16.00
N LEU A 35 -22.10 -3.03 15.86
CA LEU A 35 -21.44 -4.25 15.36
C LEU A 35 -21.08 -5.24 16.49
N ARG A 36 -21.72 -5.16 17.66
CA ARG A 36 -21.45 -6.09 18.77
C ARG A 36 -21.77 -7.53 18.37
N PRO A 37 -20.90 -8.50 18.72
CA PRO A 37 -21.12 -9.90 18.39
C PRO A 37 -22.35 -10.45 19.08
N ILE A 38 -23.01 -11.40 18.41
CA ILE A 38 -24.18 -12.14 18.92
C ILE A 38 -23.67 -13.31 19.74
N PRO A 39 -24.20 -13.57 20.94
CA PRO A 39 -23.85 -14.76 21.71
C PRO A 39 -24.19 -16.04 20.94
N VAL A 40 -23.21 -16.95 20.82
CA VAL A 40 -23.37 -18.25 20.19
C VAL A 40 -23.85 -19.25 21.24
N PHE A 41 -24.89 -20.04 20.91
CA PHE A 41 -25.45 -21.07 21.79
C PHE A 41 -25.62 -22.36 20.97
N GLY A 42 -25.22 -23.46 21.57
CA GLY A 42 -25.32 -24.78 20.95
C GLY A 42 -24.13 -25.10 20.04
N SER A 43 -24.24 -26.17 19.27
CA SER A 43 -23.24 -26.67 18.34
C SER A 43 -23.88 -27.17 17.02
N ASP A 44 -25.10 -26.68 16.75
CA ASP A 44 -25.88 -27.01 15.55
C ASP A 44 -25.62 -26.05 14.38
N GLU A 45 -26.36 -26.22 13.31
CA GLU A 45 -26.27 -25.37 12.10
C GLU A 45 -26.55 -23.90 12.41
N LEU A 46 -27.39 -23.59 13.41
CA LEU A 46 -27.70 -22.24 13.82
C LEU A 46 -26.55 -21.60 14.61
N ALA A 47 -25.82 -22.37 15.38
CA ALA A 47 -24.59 -21.93 16.04
C ALA A 47 -23.53 -21.56 14.99
N ARG A 48 -23.32 -22.44 14.00
CA ARG A 48 -22.40 -22.16 12.87
C ARG A 48 -22.79 -20.92 12.06
N LEU A 49 -24.10 -20.72 11.82
CA LEU A 49 -24.59 -19.52 11.15
C LEU A 49 -24.31 -18.26 11.97
N THR A 50 -24.50 -18.33 13.32
CA THR A 50 -24.20 -17.22 14.23
C THR A 50 -22.70 -16.89 14.25
N GLU A 51 -21.84 -17.89 14.22
CA GLU A 51 -20.38 -17.71 14.11
C GLU A 51 -19.98 -17.03 12.81
N ALA A 52 -20.53 -17.50 11.67
CA ALA A 52 -20.27 -16.88 10.36
C ALA A 52 -20.75 -15.41 10.32
N PHE A 53 -21.91 -15.13 10.91
CA PHE A 53 -22.43 -13.77 11.03
C PHE A 53 -21.52 -12.90 11.92
N ASN A 54 -21.05 -13.42 13.05
CA ASN A 54 -20.10 -12.73 13.92
C ASN A 54 -18.76 -12.45 13.22
N LEU A 55 -18.28 -13.37 12.37
CA LEU A 55 -17.08 -13.14 11.53
C LEU A 55 -17.30 -11.96 10.59
N MET A 56 -18.46 -11.89 9.93
CA MET A 56 -18.84 -10.78 9.07
C MET A 56 -18.90 -9.45 9.86
N LEU A 57 -19.52 -9.45 11.06
CA LEU A 57 -19.59 -8.25 11.91
C LEU A 57 -18.19 -7.75 12.32
N ARG A 58 -17.27 -8.66 12.66
CA ARG A 58 -15.88 -8.30 12.98
C ARG A 58 -15.17 -7.70 11.76
N ALA A 59 -15.28 -8.34 10.60
CA ALA A 59 -14.67 -7.82 9.38
C ALA A 59 -15.20 -6.42 9.03
N LEU A 60 -16.51 -6.17 9.22
CA LEU A 60 -17.12 -4.86 8.99
C LEU A 60 -16.62 -3.83 10.03
N ALA A 61 -16.51 -4.21 11.33
CA ALA A 61 -16.00 -3.34 12.38
C ALA A 61 -14.55 -2.93 12.11
N GLU A 62 -13.69 -3.89 11.74
CA GLU A 62 -12.30 -3.63 11.38
C GLU A 62 -12.17 -2.75 10.13
N SER A 63 -13.04 -2.94 9.14
CA SER A 63 -13.06 -2.11 7.93
C SER A 63 -13.42 -0.65 8.26
N ARG A 64 -14.45 -0.45 9.09
CA ARG A 64 -14.86 0.90 9.53
C ARG A 64 -13.81 1.58 10.41
N GLU A 65 -13.20 0.84 11.30
CA GLU A 65 -12.12 1.39 12.14
C GLU A 65 -10.93 1.82 11.27
N ARG A 66 -10.55 1.02 10.28
CA ARG A 66 -9.51 1.39 9.30
C ARG A 66 -9.88 2.65 8.53
N GLN A 67 -11.13 2.77 8.10
CA GLN A 67 -11.63 3.95 7.39
C GLN A 67 -11.66 5.20 8.28
N ALA A 68 -12.13 5.08 9.53
CA ALA A 68 -12.16 6.20 10.48
C ALA A 68 -10.74 6.68 10.82
N ARG A 69 -9.80 5.76 11.04
CA ARG A 69 -8.38 6.10 11.24
C ARG A 69 -7.82 6.84 10.01
N LEU A 70 -8.09 6.33 8.79
CA LEU A 70 -7.63 7.00 7.57
C LEU A 70 -8.10 8.45 7.48
N VAL A 71 -9.38 8.71 7.76
CA VAL A 71 -9.95 10.08 7.73
C VAL A 71 -9.30 10.97 8.79
N THR A 72 -9.09 10.44 10.01
CA THR A 72 -8.48 11.19 11.11
C THR A 72 -7.03 11.54 10.78
N ASP A 73 -6.24 10.56 10.35
CA ASP A 73 -4.83 10.73 10.02
C ASP A 73 -4.66 11.67 8.82
N ALA A 74 -5.47 11.50 7.78
CA ALA A 74 -5.53 12.39 6.62
C ALA A 74 -5.82 13.85 7.04
N GLY A 75 -6.79 14.05 7.97
CA GLY A 75 -7.11 15.37 8.47
C GLY A 75 -5.95 16.04 9.21
N HIS A 76 -5.12 15.27 9.93
CA HIS A 76 -3.92 15.77 10.58
C HIS A 76 -2.83 16.11 9.56
N GLU A 77 -2.56 15.23 8.62
CA GLU A 77 -1.49 15.40 7.63
C GLU A 77 -1.80 16.49 6.58
N LEU A 78 -3.07 16.73 6.28
CA LEU A 78 -3.49 17.83 5.42
C LEU A 78 -3.41 19.20 6.13
N ARG A 79 -3.63 19.26 7.45
CA ARG A 79 -3.66 20.52 8.20
C ARG A 79 -2.31 21.24 8.20
N THR A 80 -1.22 20.49 8.35
CA THR A 80 0.15 21.05 8.44
C THR A 80 0.56 21.79 7.17
N PRO A 81 0.56 21.18 5.96
CA PRO A 81 0.93 21.87 4.73
C PRO A 81 -0.07 22.98 4.37
N LEU A 82 -1.35 22.82 4.71
CA LEU A 82 -2.36 23.85 4.47
C LEU A 82 -2.14 25.10 5.30
N THR A 83 -1.72 24.92 6.58
CA THR A 83 -1.37 26.05 7.47
C THR A 83 -0.11 26.76 6.96
N SER A 84 0.91 26.01 6.56
CA SER A 84 2.15 26.59 5.99
C SER A 84 1.87 27.33 4.68
N LEU A 85 1.09 26.70 3.77
CA LEU A 85 0.65 27.34 2.52
C LEU A 85 -0.09 28.64 2.77
N ARG A 86 -1.04 28.65 3.71
CA ARG A 86 -1.76 29.85 4.09
C ARG A 86 -0.82 30.95 4.57
N THR A 87 0.12 30.64 5.48
CA THR A 87 1.10 31.60 6.00
C THR A 87 1.98 32.17 4.88
N ASN A 88 2.46 31.33 3.97
CA ASN A 88 3.29 31.76 2.85
C ASN A 88 2.51 32.66 1.87
N VAL A 89 1.24 32.35 1.61
CA VAL A 89 0.36 33.19 0.77
C VAL A 89 0.05 34.52 1.47
N GLU A 90 -0.23 34.52 2.79
CA GLU A 90 -0.45 35.73 3.56
C GLU A 90 0.81 36.65 3.53
N LEU A 91 2.02 36.09 3.62
CA LEU A 91 3.27 36.82 3.48
C LEU A 91 3.44 37.41 2.07
N LEU A 92 3.13 36.63 1.02
CA LEU A 92 3.15 37.15 -0.35
C LEU A 92 2.18 38.32 -0.53
N MET A 93 0.96 38.19 -0.03
CA MET A 93 -0.05 39.25 -0.13
C MET A 93 0.36 40.50 0.68
N ALA A 94 0.90 40.32 1.87
CA ALA A 94 1.41 41.43 2.71
C ALA A 94 2.53 42.19 2.02
N SER A 95 3.45 41.51 1.34
CA SER A 95 4.56 42.11 0.61
C SER A 95 4.15 42.92 -0.62
N MET A 96 2.94 42.66 -1.14
CA MET A 96 2.35 43.38 -2.28
C MET A 96 1.48 44.57 -1.88
N ALA A 97 1.23 44.78 -0.58
CA ALA A 97 0.39 45.86 -0.09
C ALA A 97 1.04 47.24 -0.33
N PRO A 98 0.26 48.31 -0.62
CA PRO A 98 0.77 49.65 -0.83
C PRO A 98 1.50 50.14 0.45
N GLY A 99 2.77 50.50 0.31
CA GLY A 99 3.61 50.98 1.45
C GLY A 99 4.27 49.89 2.30
N ALA A 100 4.09 48.63 1.98
CA ALA A 100 4.78 47.52 2.63
C ALA A 100 6.29 47.50 2.31
N PRO A 101 7.16 47.07 3.27
CA PRO A 101 8.55 46.82 2.96
C PRO A 101 8.64 45.74 1.84
N ARG A 102 9.32 46.08 0.76
CA ARG A 102 9.52 45.12 -0.34
C ARG A 102 10.46 43.99 0.12
N LEU A 103 10.01 42.77 0.02
CA LEU A 103 10.89 41.60 0.18
C LEU A 103 12.04 41.66 -0.86
N PRO A 104 13.25 41.28 -0.49
CA PRO A 104 14.34 41.06 -1.45
C PRO A 104 13.88 40.14 -2.57
N LYS A 105 14.37 40.37 -3.80
CA LYS A 105 13.98 39.58 -4.96
C LYS A 105 14.18 38.08 -4.75
N GLN A 106 15.25 37.70 -4.05
CA GLN A 106 15.55 36.29 -3.76
C GLN A 106 14.51 35.68 -2.84
N GLU A 107 14.17 36.36 -1.74
CA GLU A 107 13.14 35.87 -0.79
C GLU A 107 11.78 35.72 -1.45
N MET A 108 11.42 36.57 -2.39
CA MET A 108 10.19 36.45 -3.18
C MET A 108 10.22 35.22 -4.09
N VAL A 109 11.36 34.91 -4.71
CA VAL A 109 11.54 33.72 -5.55
C VAL A 109 11.45 32.45 -4.68
N ASP A 110 12.11 32.44 -3.53
CA ASP A 110 12.13 31.32 -2.62
C ASP A 110 10.73 31.05 -2.04
N LEU A 111 10.03 32.09 -1.58
CA LEU A 111 8.66 31.99 -1.09
C LEU A 111 7.67 31.47 -2.14
N ARG A 112 7.84 31.90 -3.40
CA ARG A 112 7.04 31.38 -4.51
C ARG A 112 7.34 29.88 -4.76
N ALA A 113 8.61 29.50 -4.72
CA ALA A 113 9.02 28.11 -4.88
C ALA A 113 8.42 27.22 -3.76
N ASP A 114 8.44 27.69 -2.51
CA ASP A 114 7.84 27.01 -1.37
C ASP A 114 6.32 26.80 -1.53
N VAL A 115 5.61 27.83 -1.98
CA VAL A 115 4.15 27.73 -2.24
C VAL A 115 3.87 26.68 -3.30
N LEU A 116 4.62 26.68 -4.40
CA LEU A 116 4.44 25.70 -5.48
C LEU A 116 4.76 24.27 -5.00
N ALA A 117 5.84 24.09 -4.24
CA ALA A 117 6.21 22.80 -3.66
C ALA A 117 5.13 22.26 -2.71
N GLN A 118 4.53 23.12 -1.87
CA GLN A 118 3.44 22.75 -0.97
C GLN A 118 2.16 22.37 -1.71
N ILE A 119 1.83 23.05 -2.82
CA ILE A 119 0.68 22.67 -3.67
C ILE A 119 0.90 21.29 -4.30
N GLU A 120 2.12 21.02 -4.79
CA GLU A 120 2.46 19.70 -5.36
C GLU A 120 2.39 18.60 -4.30
N GLU A 121 2.89 18.87 -3.08
CA GLU A 121 2.83 17.92 -1.95
C GLU A 121 1.38 17.62 -1.57
N LEU A 122 0.52 18.64 -1.45
CA LEU A 122 -0.91 18.48 -1.19
C LEU A 122 -1.61 17.69 -2.30
N SER A 123 -1.30 17.96 -3.55
CA SER A 123 -1.88 17.25 -4.70
C SER A 123 -1.50 15.76 -4.68
N THR A 124 -0.26 15.45 -4.35
CA THR A 124 0.24 14.08 -4.21
C THR A 124 -0.47 13.38 -3.05
N LEU A 125 -0.57 14.02 -1.89
CA LEU A 125 -1.20 13.48 -0.69
C LEU A 125 -2.69 13.19 -0.93
N VAL A 126 -3.43 14.09 -1.59
CA VAL A 126 -4.83 13.86 -1.97
C VAL A 126 -4.95 12.69 -2.95
N GLY A 127 -4.04 12.58 -3.94
CA GLY A 127 -3.98 11.44 -4.86
C GLY A 127 -3.78 10.11 -4.11
N ASP A 128 -2.81 10.06 -3.22
CA ASP A 128 -2.50 8.89 -2.38
C ASP A 128 -3.70 8.48 -1.51
N LEU A 129 -4.43 9.45 -0.92
CA LEU A 129 -5.62 9.21 -0.12
C LEU A 129 -6.78 8.62 -0.92
N VAL A 130 -7.03 9.17 -2.12
CA VAL A 130 -8.05 8.64 -3.04
C VAL A 130 -7.71 7.20 -3.43
N ASP A 131 -6.44 6.93 -3.67
CA ASP A 131 -5.96 5.61 -4.05
C ASP A 131 -6.10 4.59 -2.92
N LEU A 132 -5.79 4.97 -1.68
CA LEU A 132 -6.02 4.13 -0.49
C LEU A 132 -7.50 3.85 -0.25
N SER A 133 -8.38 4.84 -0.49
CA SER A 133 -9.81 4.67 -0.30
C SER A 133 -10.45 3.75 -1.33
N ARG A 134 -9.94 3.74 -2.57
CA ARG A 134 -10.42 2.85 -3.65
C ARG A 134 -10.05 1.39 -3.42
N GLY A 135 -8.90 1.12 -2.80
CA GLY A 135 -8.47 -0.25 -2.48
C GLY A 135 -9.38 -0.98 -1.48
N ASP A 136 -10.18 -0.24 -0.71
CA ASP A 136 -11.09 -0.80 0.30
C ASP A 136 -12.55 -0.95 -0.19
N ALA A 137 -12.98 -0.32 -1.29
CA ALA A 137 -14.40 -0.14 -1.61
C ALA A 137 -14.84 -0.36 -3.08
N GLY A 138 -13.95 -0.66 -4.02
CA GLY A 138 -14.29 -0.74 -5.44
C GLY A 138 -14.34 -2.16 -5.99
N GLU A 139 -15.22 -2.43 -6.96
CA GLU A 139 -15.06 -3.56 -7.87
C GLU A 139 -13.74 -3.37 -8.64
N VAL A 140 -12.68 -3.95 -8.11
CA VAL A 140 -11.39 -3.97 -8.78
C VAL A 140 -11.50 -4.94 -9.96
N VAL A 141 -11.44 -4.40 -11.17
CA VAL A 141 -11.40 -5.24 -12.37
C VAL A 141 -10.06 -5.96 -12.40
N HIS A 142 -10.10 -7.26 -12.15
CA HIS A 142 -8.94 -8.10 -12.30
C HIS A 142 -8.81 -8.55 -13.75
N GLU A 143 -7.67 -8.24 -14.33
CA GLU A 143 -7.33 -8.60 -15.72
C GLU A 143 -5.90 -9.17 -15.80
N PRO A 144 -5.55 -9.82 -16.90
CA PRO A 144 -4.17 -10.23 -17.12
C PRO A 144 -3.29 -9.00 -17.38
N VAL A 145 -2.32 -8.74 -16.49
CA VAL A 145 -1.41 -7.59 -16.53
C VAL A 145 0.01 -8.04 -16.81
N ASP A 146 0.67 -7.47 -17.81
CA ASP A 146 2.11 -7.67 -18.01
C ASP A 146 2.90 -6.71 -17.10
N MET A 147 3.65 -7.30 -16.18
CA MET A 147 4.48 -6.53 -15.25
C MET A 147 5.65 -5.81 -15.92
N ALA A 148 6.14 -6.31 -17.05
CA ALA A 148 7.17 -5.61 -17.82
C ALA A 148 6.63 -4.25 -18.34
N ASP A 149 5.44 -4.24 -18.91
CA ASP A 149 4.75 -3.01 -19.34
C ASP A 149 4.49 -2.04 -18.17
N VAL A 150 4.11 -2.58 -17.00
CA VAL A 150 3.88 -1.79 -15.78
C VAL A 150 5.17 -1.12 -15.32
N VAL A 151 6.28 -1.86 -15.28
CA VAL A 151 7.60 -1.35 -14.90
C VAL A 151 8.05 -0.27 -15.90
N ASP A 152 7.96 -0.53 -17.19
CA ASP A 152 8.41 0.41 -18.23
C ASP A 152 7.65 1.75 -18.17
N ARG A 153 6.32 1.72 -18.08
CA ARG A 153 5.49 2.93 -17.97
C ARG A 153 5.77 3.71 -16.70
N SER A 154 5.99 3.01 -15.58
CA SER A 154 6.32 3.65 -14.31
C SER A 154 7.71 4.29 -14.36
N LEU A 155 8.68 3.61 -14.96
CA LEU A 155 10.04 4.08 -15.16
C LEU A 155 10.08 5.37 -16.00
N GLU A 156 9.32 5.43 -17.10
CA GLU A 156 9.22 6.65 -17.92
C GLU A 156 8.72 7.86 -17.12
N ARG A 157 7.77 7.64 -16.17
CA ARG A 157 7.25 8.71 -15.33
C ARG A 157 8.29 9.20 -14.32
N VAL A 158 9.02 8.29 -13.69
CA VAL A 158 10.06 8.63 -12.70
C VAL A 158 11.23 9.32 -13.37
N ARG A 159 11.70 8.83 -14.52
CA ARG A 159 12.77 9.46 -15.30
C ARG A 159 12.48 10.92 -15.72
N ARG A 160 11.22 11.24 -15.98
CA ARG A 160 10.81 12.63 -16.28
C ARG A 160 10.94 13.57 -15.07
N ARG A 161 10.79 13.05 -13.85
CA ARG A 161 10.89 13.83 -12.60
C ARG A 161 12.31 13.87 -12.04
N ARG A 162 13.05 12.78 -12.24
CA ARG A 162 14.40 12.56 -11.69
C ARG A 162 15.34 12.14 -12.83
N ASN A 163 15.66 13.10 -13.69
CA ASN A 163 16.60 12.92 -14.81
C ASN A 163 18.07 12.81 -14.37
N ASP A 164 18.33 13.08 -13.09
CA ASP A 164 19.62 12.98 -12.44
C ASP A 164 19.93 11.56 -11.93
N ILE A 165 18.98 10.61 -11.98
CA ILE A 165 19.15 9.24 -11.49
C ILE A 165 19.32 8.26 -12.66
N HIS A 166 20.29 7.36 -12.53
CA HIS A 166 20.48 6.26 -13.48
C HIS A 166 19.69 5.02 -13.04
N PHE A 167 18.84 4.51 -13.94
CA PHE A 167 18.05 3.30 -13.68
C PHE A 167 18.63 2.13 -14.46
N ASP A 168 19.10 1.12 -13.71
CA ASP A 168 19.58 -0.16 -14.21
C ASP A 168 18.41 -1.15 -14.20
N VAL A 169 17.89 -1.53 -15.38
CA VAL A 169 16.61 -2.23 -15.50
C VAL A 169 16.81 -3.59 -16.16
N GLU A 170 16.39 -4.64 -15.47
CA GLU A 170 16.38 -6.03 -15.95
C GLU A 170 14.99 -6.62 -15.69
N VAL A 171 14.16 -6.74 -16.71
CA VAL A 171 12.79 -7.25 -16.56
C VAL A 171 12.51 -8.40 -17.52
N ILE A 172 11.76 -9.38 -17.02
CA ILE A 172 11.21 -10.47 -17.83
C ILE A 172 9.71 -10.24 -18.04
N GLY A 173 9.13 -10.82 -19.11
CA GLY A 173 7.69 -10.88 -19.28
C GLY A 173 7.06 -11.75 -18.19
N TRP A 174 6.22 -11.15 -17.35
CA TRP A 174 5.52 -11.83 -16.25
C TRP A 174 4.08 -11.35 -16.15
N GLN A 175 3.13 -12.28 -16.29
CA GLN A 175 1.71 -11.98 -16.22
C GLN A 175 1.16 -12.22 -14.83
N VAL A 176 0.63 -11.16 -14.24
CA VAL A 176 -0.14 -11.17 -12.98
C VAL A 176 -1.63 -11.01 -13.32
N TYR A 177 -2.51 -11.71 -12.64
CA TYR A 177 -3.95 -11.47 -12.74
C TYR A 177 -4.36 -10.52 -11.62
N GLY A 178 -4.70 -9.27 -11.98
CA GLY A 178 -4.92 -8.24 -10.97
C GLY A 178 -5.34 -6.88 -11.51
N ASP A 179 -5.24 -5.87 -10.66
CA ASP A 179 -5.55 -4.47 -10.92
C ASP A 179 -4.37 -3.76 -11.59
N THR A 180 -4.52 -3.43 -12.86
CA THR A 180 -3.50 -2.69 -13.64
C THR A 180 -3.14 -1.34 -13.00
N ALA A 181 -4.13 -0.61 -12.48
CA ALA A 181 -3.90 0.69 -11.85
C ALA A 181 -3.16 0.54 -10.52
N GLY A 182 -3.55 -0.44 -9.70
CA GLY A 182 -2.88 -0.77 -8.44
C GLY A 182 -1.43 -1.18 -8.66
N LEU A 183 -1.18 -2.13 -9.57
CA LEU A 183 0.18 -2.60 -9.90
C LEU A 183 1.06 -1.47 -10.44
N SER A 184 0.51 -0.57 -11.28
CA SER A 184 1.23 0.61 -11.77
C SER A 184 1.58 1.58 -10.64
N ARG A 185 0.68 1.79 -9.68
CA ARG A 185 0.96 2.63 -8.49
C ARG A 185 2.02 2.01 -7.59
N MET A 186 1.96 0.70 -7.38
CA MET A 186 2.99 -0.04 -6.63
C MET A 186 4.37 0.17 -7.24
N ALA A 187 4.52 -0.07 -8.54
CA ALA A 187 5.78 0.08 -9.25
C ALA A 187 6.28 1.53 -9.21
N LEU A 188 5.39 2.50 -9.44
CA LEU A 188 5.72 3.93 -9.38
C LEU A 188 6.20 4.34 -7.98
N ASN A 189 5.48 3.96 -6.92
CA ASN A 189 5.85 4.30 -5.54
C ASN A 189 7.20 3.69 -5.12
N LEU A 190 7.49 2.46 -5.55
CA LEU A 190 8.78 1.83 -5.29
C LEU A 190 9.92 2.60 -5.97
N MET A 191 9.77 2.92 -7.24
CA MET A 191 10.81 3.62 -8.01
C MET A 191 10.97 5.08 -7.61
N ASP A 192 9.87 5.81 -7.35
CA ASP A 192 9.91 7.19 -6.83
C ASP A 192 10.60 7.22 -5.46
N ASN A 193 10.31 6.25 -4.58
CA ASN A 193 10.96 6.16 -3.28
C ASN A 193 12.47 5.90 -3.42
N ALA A 194 12.88 4.93 -4.25
CA ALA A 194 14.28 4.63 -4.51
C ALA A 194 15.03 5.83 -5.12
N ALA A 195 14.41 6.52 -6.10
CA ALA A 195 14.98 7.71 -6.69
C ALA A 195 15.09 8.88 -5.71
N LYS A 196 14.13 9.04 -4.80
CA LYS A 196 14.12 10.09 -3.78
C LYS A 196 15.28 9.94 -2.80
N TRP A 197 15.57 8.71 -2.38
CA TRP A 197 16.62 8.42 -1.40
C TRP A 197 18.01 8.25 -2.01
N SER A 198 18.10 8.04 -3.32
CA SER A 198 19.39 8.00 -4.02
C SER A 198 20.04 9.38 -4.07
N PRO A 199 21.36 9.46 -3.89
CA PRO A 199 22.11 10.71 -4.08
C PRO A 199 22.00 11.18 -5.54
N PRO A 200 22.18 12.48 -5.81
CA PRO A 200 22.24 13.00 -7.21
C PRO A 200 23.31 12.25 -8.02
N GLY A 201 22.96 11.84 -9.25
CA GLY A 201 23.81 10.97 -10.08
C GLY A 201 23.88 9.51 -9.62
N GLY A 202 23.08 9.13 -8.63
CA GLY A 202 23.05 7.77 -8.10
C GLY A 202 22.36 6.76 -9.02
N HIS A 203 22.46 5.48 -8.64
CA HIS A 203 21.90 4.35 -9.37
C HIS A 203 20.73 3.73 -8.62
N VAL A 204 19.66 3.40 -9.34
CA VAL A 204 18.51 2.62 -8.87
C VAL A 204 18.40 1.36 -9.71
N GLY A 205 18.52 0.20 -9.08
CA GLY A 205 18.30 -1.10 -9.73
C GLY A 205 16.81 -1.46 -9.74
N VAL A 206 16.29 -1.90 -10.87
CA VAL A 206 14.93 -2.44 -11.01
C VAL A 206 15.04 -3.79 -11.70
N ARG A 207 14.76 -4.87 -10.97
CA ARG A 207 14.85 -6.23 -11.50
C ARG A 207 13.55 -6.97 -11.28
N LEU A 208 13.01 -7.55 -12.37
CA LEU A 208 11.89 -8.48 -12.32
C LEU A 208 12.39 -9.84 -12.82
N SER A 209 12.45 -10.82 -11.94
CA SER A 209 12.97 -12.17 -12.23
C SER A 209 11.99 -13.23 -11.77
N GLN A 210 11.99 -14.36 -12.47
CA GLN A 210 11.21 -15.53 -12.07
C GLN A 210 11.89 -16.21 -10.88
N LEU A 211 11.14 -16.43 -9.80
CA LEU A 211 11.61 -17.14 -8.61
C LEU A 211 11.30 -18.65 -8.72
N ASP A 212 10.05 -18.99 -9.12
CA ASP A 212 9.58 -20.36 -9.33
C ASP A 212 8.55 -20.40 -10.47
N ALA A 213 7.85 -21.54 -10.65
CA ALA A 213 6.86 -21.72 -11.72
C ALA A 213 5.65 -20.79 -11.62
N SER A 214 5.33 -20.30 -10.41
CA SER A 214 4.12 -19.54 -10.07
C SER A 214 4.39 -18.16 -9.49
N HIS A 215 5.65 -17.79 -9.24
CA HIS A 215 6.02 -16.53 -8.65
C HIS A 215 7.18 -15.83 -9.36
N ALA A 216 7.09 -14.50 -9.44
CA ALA A 216 8.22 -13.64 -9.78
C ALA A 216 8.51 -12.66 -8.64
N GLU A 217 9.74 -12.21 -8.59
CA GLU A 217 10.22 -11.23 -7.63
C GLU A 217 10.60 -9.95 -8.37
N LEU A 218 9.92 -8.84 -8.01
CA LEU A 218 10.31 -7.50 -8.39
C LEU A 218 11.17 -6.92 -7.28
N VAL A 219 12.40 -6.53 -7.60
CA VAL A 219 13.34 -5.90 -6.68
C VAL A 219 13.62 -4.49 -7.13
N VAL A 220 13.42 -3.52 -6.25
CA VAL A 220 13.83 -2.13 -6.47
C VAL A 220 14.86 -1.77 -5.42
N SER A 221 16.06 -1.38 -5.86
CA SER A 221 17.23 -1.16 -5.00
C SER A 221 17.77 0.24 -5.18
N ASP A 222 18.02 0.94 -4.08
CA ASP A 222 18.68 2.24 -4.04
C ASP A 222 20.04 2.18 -3.31
N ARG A 223 20.81 3.26 -3.40
CA ARG A 223 22.08 3.46 -2.68
C ARG A 223 21.95 4.62 -1.66
N GLY A 224 20.78 4.78 -1.09
CA GLY A 224 20.49 5.76 -0.06
C GLY A 224 20.98 5.36 1.33
N PRO A 225 20.52 6.06 2.37
CA PRO A 225 20.97 5.85 3.76
C PRO A 225 20.55 4.50 4.34
N GLY A 226 19.70 3.73 3.66
CA GLY A 226 19.15 2.49 4.19
C GLY A 226 17.99 2.70 5.16
N ILE A 227 17.38 1.59 5.61
CA ILE A 227 16.29 1.57 6.58
C ILE A 227 16.72 0.74 7.80
N PRO A 228 16.80 1.34 9.01
CA PRO A 228 17.12 0.61 10.22
C PRO A 228 16.18 -0.59 10.43
N VAL A 229 16.74 -1.71 10.91
CA VAL A 229 15.98 -2.97 11.08
C VAL A 229 14.70 -2.76 11.89
N GLN A 230 14.75 -1.90 12.92
CA GLN A 230 13.61 -1.59 13.80
C GLN A 230 12.48 -0.84 13.06
N GLU A 231 12.83 -0.10 11.99
CA GLU A 231 11.88 0.70 11.23
C GLU A 231 11.32 -0.04 10.00
N ARG A 232 11.91 -1.17 9.57
CA ARG A 232 11.52 -1.90 8.35
C ARG A 232 10.06 -2.35 8.32
N ARG A 233 9.45 -2.59 9.48
CA ARG A 233 8.01 -2.87 9.59
C ARG A 233 7.18 -1.59 9.58
N LEU A 234 7.67 -0.55 10.22
CA LEU A 234 6.96 0.71 10.42
C LEU A 234 6.85 1.52 9.13
N VAL A 235 7.83 1.44 8.23
CA VAL A 235 7.81 2.20 6.96
C VAL A 235 6.66 1.80 6.02
N PHE A 236 6.00 0.69 6.27
CA PHE A 236 4.78 0.26 5.57
C PHE A 236 3.48 0.71 6.26
N GLU A 237 3.58 1.34 7.44
CA GLU A 237 2.41 1.91 8.10
C GLU A 237 2.08 3.27 7.50
N ARG A 238 0.79 3.59 7.45
CA ARG A 238 0.29 4.85 6.87
C ARG A 238 0.88 6.04 7.63
N PHE A 239 1.31 7.07 6.88
CA PHE A 239 1.88 8.32 7.41
C PHE A 239 3.17 8.15 8.23
N TYR A 240 3.73 6.94 8.30
CA TYR A 240 5.00 6.76 8.99
C TYR A 240 6.15 7.40 8.21
N ARG A 241 6.94 8.19 8.92
CA ARG A 241 8.16 8.83 8.40
C ARG A 241 9.25 8.73 9.45
N SER A 242 10.39 8.18 9.08
CA SER A 242 11.58 8.16 9.94
C SER A 242 12.03 9.58 10.31
N ALA A 243 12.83 9.73 11.34
CA ALA A 243 13.36 11.04 11.74
C ALA A 243 14.10 11.72 10.58
N SER A 244 14.88 10.98 9.81
CA SER A 244 15.60 11.46 8.61
C SER A 244 14.66 11.83 7.45
N ALA A 245 13.52 11.15 7.33
CA ALA A 245 12.54 11.39 6.27
C ALA A 245 11.70 12.65 6.49
N ARG A 246 11.59 13.16 7.72
CA ARG A 246 10.75 14.33 8.02
C ARG A 246 11.25 15.62 7.38
N ALA A 247 12.53 15.70 7.08
CA ALA A 247 13.13 16.85 6.40
C ALA A 247 12.91 16.85 4.87
N LEU A 248 12.45 15.75 4.29
CA LEU A 248 12.24 15.62 2.85
C LEU A 248 10.74 15.65 2.52
N PRO A 249 10.29 16.16 1.36
CA PRO A 249 8.87 16.14 0.97
C PRO A 249 8.32 14.71 0.87
N GLY A 250 7.04 14.51 1.20
CA GLY A 250 6.35 13.24 0.99
C GLY A 250 5.36 12.90 2.10
N SER A 251 4.26 12.24 1.71
CA SER A 251 3.10 11.92 2.54
C SER A 251 3.29 10.78 3.56
N GLY A 252 4.31 9.92 3.39
CA GLY A 252 4.41 8.68 4.15
C GLY A 252 3.38 7.60 3.77
N LEU A 253 2.67 7.77 2.63
CA LEU A 253 1.65 6.84 2.15
C LEU A 253 2.19 5.89 1.07
N GLY A 254 3.22 6.25 0.34
CA GLY A 254 3.68 5.49 -0.82
C GLY A 254 3.97 4.01 -0.52
N LEU A 255 4.74 3.70 0.54
CA LEU A 255 5.03 2.31 0.92
C LEU A 255 3.82 1.59 1.54
N ALA A 256 2.90 2.31 2.19
CA ALA A 256 1.62 1.74 2.64
C ALA A 256 0.74 1.34 1.45
N ILE A 257 0.72 2.13 0.37
CA ILE A 257 0.05 1.78 -0.90
C ILE A 257 0.70 0.53 -1.50
N VAL A 258 2.04 0.47 -1.55
CA VAL A 258 2.77 -0.72 -2.02
C VAL A 258 2.32 -1.96 -1.25
N LYS A 259 2.33 -1.92 0.09
CA LYS A 259 1.87 -3.01 0.96
C LYS A 259 0.44 -3.44 0.62
N GLN A 260 -0.48 -2.49 0.53
CA GLN A 260 -1.89 -2.76 0.23
C GLN A 260 -2.07 -3.46 -1.12
N VAL A 261 -1.41 -2.94 -2.16
CA VAL A 261 -1.48 -3.52 -3.51
C VAL A 261 -0.92 -4.94 -3.53
N VAL A 262 0.25 -5.16 -2.94
CA VAL A 262 0.89 -6.49 -2.90
C VAL A 262 0.02 -7.50 -2.19
N LEU A 263 -0.55 -7.15 -1.02
CA LEU A 263 -1.44 -8.03 -0.27
C LEU A 263 -2.73 -8.35 -1.03
N ASN A 264 -3.32 -7.36 -1.72
CA ASN A 264 -4.52 -7.55 -2.55
C ASN A 264 -4.27 -8.50 -3.74
N HIS A 265 -3.01 -8.63 -4.17
CA HIS A 265 -2.60 -9.56 -5.23
C HIS A 265 -2.03 -10.88 -4.69
N GLY A 266 -2.18 -11.16 -3.39
CA GLY A 266 -1.66 -12.39 -2.77
C GLY A 266 -0.14 -12.47 -2.73
N GLY A 267 0.54 -11.33 -2.83
CA GLY A 267 1.99 -11.21 -2.82
C GLY A 267 2.59 -11.05 -1.42
N LEU A 268 3.91 -11.00 -1.36
CA LEU A 268 4.68 -10.78 -0.14
C LEU A 268 5.69 -9.65 -0.34
N LEU A 269 6.06 -8.98 0.77
CA LEU A 269 7.04 -7.88 0.82
C LEU A 269 8.15 -8.18 1.80
N ARG A 270 9.38 -7.80 1.45
CA ARG A 270 10.52 -7.75 2.38
C ARG A 270 11.44 -6.57 2.05
N ILE A 271 12.20 -6.12 3.06
CA ILE A 271 13.21 -5.06 2.95
C ILE A 271 14.54 -5.60 3.44
N GLU A 272 15.59 -5.32 2.66
CA GLU A 272 16.97 -5.64 3.01
C GLU A 272 17.89 -4.46 2.68
N ASP A 273 19.10 -4.51 3.19
CA ASP A 273 20.15 -3.58 2.76
C ASP A 273 20.62 -3.98 1.36
N THR A 274 20.85 -3.01 0.47
CA THR A 274 21.37 -3.27 -0.88
C THR A 274 22.82 -3.76 -0.82
N ASP A 275 23.60 -3.16 0.09
CA ASP A 275 24.98 -3.53 0.36
C ASP A 275 25.16 -3.75 1.89
N PRO A 276 24.95 -4.98 2.38
CA PRO A 276 25.10 -5.26 3.79
C PRO A 276 26.54 -5.00 4.26
N GLY A 277 26.70 -3.99 5.12
CA GLY A 277 28.03 -3.52 5.58
C GLY A 277 28.57 -2.33 4.80
N GLY A 278 27.94 -1.92 3.72
CA GLY A 278 28.23 -0.69 2.99
C GLY A 278 27.89 0.57 3.78
N GLN A 279 28.52 1.67 3.43
CA GLN A 279 28.20 2.99 4.00
C GLN A 279 28.09 4.02 2.87
N PRO A 280 26.88 4.38 2.48
CA PRO A 280 25.54 3.96 3.00
C PRO A 280 25.16 2.54 2.54
N PRO A 281 24.30 1.83 3.34
CA PRO A 281 23.92 0.45 3.02
C PRO A 281 22.92 0.32 1.87
N GLY A 282 22.21 1.40 1.50
CA GLY A 282 21.13 1.37 0.55
C GLY A 282 19.90 0.60 1.02
N THR A 283 18.83 0.60 0.22
CA THR A 283 17.61 -0.16 0.50
C THR A 283 17.21 -0.98 -0.72
N SER A 284 16.95 -2.26 -0.52
CA SER A 284 16.32 -3.14 -1.50
C SER A 284 14.95 -3.57 -1.00
N ILE A 285 13.90 -3.25 -1.78
CA ILE A 285 12.54 -3.69 -1.51
C ILE A 285 12.20 -4.81 -2.50
N TYR A 286 11.84 -5.94 -1.94
CA TYR A 286 11.48 -7.16 -2.66
C TYR A 286 9.97 -7.35 -2.62
N VAL A 287 9.38 -7.54 -3.79
CA VAL A 287 7.94 -7.80 -3.97
C VAL A 287 7.77 -9.12 -4.68
N LEU A 288 7.24 -10.12 -3.98
CA LEU A 288 6.86 -11.40 -4.57
C LEU A 288 5.44 -11.30 -5.13
N LEU A 289 5.25 -11.64 -6.39
CA LEU A 289 3.94 -11.62 -7.05
C LEU A 289 3.62 -12.97 -7.66
N PRO A 290 2.43 -13.54 -7.38
CA PRO A 290 1.96 -14.73 -8.07
C PRO A 290 1.65 -14.40 -9.54
N GLY A 291 1.85 -15.37 -10.42
CA GLY A 291 1.59 -15.18 -11.83
C GLY A 291 2.18 -16.29 -12.70
N ARG A 292 2.41 -15.99 -13.96
CA ARG A 292 3.02 -16.90 -14.92
C ARG A 292 3.96 -16.15 -15.86
N ARG A 293 5.01 -16.85 -16.31
CA ARG A 293 5.93 -16.30 -17.30
C ARG A 293 5.23 -16.09 -18.64
N MET A 294 5.41 -14.92 -19.23
CA MET A 294 5.02 -14.67 -20.60
C MET A 294 6.19 -14.99 -21.54
N PRO A 295 5.96 -15.64 -22.69
CA PRO A 295 6.98 -15.70 -23.72
C PRO A 295 7.30 -14.27 -24.17
N ILE A 296 8.55 -13.86 -24.12
CA ILE A 296 9.00 -12.62 -24.74
C ILE A 296 8.68 -12.72 -26.22
N PRO A 297 7.93 -11.76 -26.81
CA PRO A 297 7.77 -11.75 -28.26
C PRO A 297 9.15 -11.71 -28.89
N GLN A 298 9.53 -12.78 -29.57
CA GLN A 298 10.78 -12.76 -30.35
C GLN A 298 10.58 -11.74 -31.45
N LEU A 299 11.24 -10.59 -31.32
CA LEU A 299 11.42 -9.70 -32.47
C LEU A 299 12.10 -10.51 -33.58
N PRO A 300 11.55 -10.57 -34.78
CA PRO A 300 12.17 -11.29 -35.88
C PRO A 300 13.51 -10.62 -36.17
N GLY A 301 14.64 -11.25 -35.75
CA GLY A 301 15.99 -10.79 -36.08
C GLY A 301 17.06 -10.82 -34.99
N ALA A 302 16.77 -11.16 -33.72
CA ALA A 302 17.79 -11.24 -32.67
C ALA A 302 18.35 -12.67 -32.53
N THR A 303 19.51 -12.93 -33.13
CA THR A 303 20.27 -14.16 -32.96
C THR A 303 20.81 -14.29 -31.54
N ALA A 304 20.57 -15.47 -30.97
CA ALA A 304 20.99 -15.86 -29.63
C ALA A 304 22.51 -15.74 -29.42
N GLY A 305 22.88 -14.95 -28.40
CA GLY A 305 24.23 -14.87 -27.88
C GLY A 305 24.18 -14.51 -26.40
N ALA A 306 23.71 -15.39 -25.55
CA ALA A 306 23.79 -15.22 -24.10
C ALA A 306 24.57 -16.34 -23.47
N ARG A 307 25.73 -16.00 -22.90
CA ARG A 307 26.50 -16.88 -22.02
C ARG A 307 25.81 -16.97 -20.69
N SER A 308 25.49 -18.19 -20.30
CA SER A 308 25.11 -18.59 -18.95
C SER A 308 26.30 -18.39 -18.01
N THR A 309 26.14 -17.58 -16.98
CA THR A 309 27.03 -17.57 -15.82
C THR A 309 26.20 -18.01 -14.61
N ASP A 310 26.51 -19.21 -14.15
CA ASP A 310 26.04 -19.79 -12.89
C ASP A 310 26.53 -18.91 -11.72
N ILE A 311 25.61 -18.45 -10.90
CA ILE A 311 25.92 -17.85 -9.60
C ILE A 311 25.35 -18.76 -8.53
N GLU A 312 26.28 -19.37 -7.80
CA GLU A 312 26.06 -20.24 -6.67
C GLU A 312 25.46 -19.51 -5.46
N ASN A 313 24.58 -20.24 -4.83
CA ASN A 313 23.79 -19.95 -3.63
C ASN A 313 24.62 -19.58 -2.40
N SER A 314 24.41 -18.43 -1.80
CA SER A 314 24.67 -18.20 -0.37
C SER A 314 23.39 -17.72 0.32
N ARG A 315 22.75 -18.64 1.03
CA ARG A 315 21.55 -18.40 1.84
C ARG A 315 21.96 -17.76 3.18
N GLY A 316 21.78 -16.45 3.30
CA GLY A 316 21.73 -15.75 4.60
C GLY A 316 20.27 -15.64 5.07
N SER A 317 20.05 -15.86 6.37
CA SER A 317 18.74 -15.80 7.03
C SER A 317 18.04 -14.47 6.78
N ALA A 318 17.09 -14.44 5.87
CA ALA A 318 16.27 -13.26 5.58
C ALA A 318 15.03 -13.24 6.48
N ASN A 319 14.80 -12.14 7.18
CA ASN A 319 13.57 -11.87 7.93
C ASN A 319 12.41 -11.64 6.96
N VAL A 320 11.69 -12.70 6.64
CA VAL A 320 10.45 -12.64 5.85
C VAL A 320 9.35 -12.02 6.72
N ILE A 321 8.78 -10.90 6.28
CA ILE A 321 7.57 -10.35 6.90
C ILE A 321 6.39 -11.14 6.33
N SER A 322 6.10 -12.29 6.95
CA SER A 322 4.81 -12.94 6.79
C SER A 322 3.81 -12.15 7.62
N VAL A 323 2.90 -11.44 6.97
CA VAL A 323 1.70 -10.92 7.63
C VAL A 323 0.74 -12.10 7.71
N GLU A 324 0.92 -12.95 8.73
CA GLU A 324 -0.10 -13.92 9.08
C GLU A 324 -1.38 -13.16 9.41
N SER A 325 -2.43 -13.43 8.64
CA SER A 325 -3.79 -13.22 9.10
C SER A 325 -3.94 -14.06 10.36
N GLN A 326 -4.03 -13.43 11.53
CA GLN A 326 -4.34 -14.11 12.78
C GLN A 326 -5.72 -14.75 12.66
N SER A 327 -5.76 -15.97 12.15
CA SER A 327 -6.83 -16.89 12.42
C SER A 327 -6.55 -17.46 13.82
N THR A 328 -7.13 -16.82 14.82
CA THR A 328 -7.13 -17.29 16.21
C THR A 328 -7.81 -18.65 16.25
N ARG A 329 -7.06 -19.73 16.27
CA ARG A 329 -7.53 -21.00 16.81
C ARG A 329 -7.49 -20.86 18.32
N ALA A 330 -8.66 -20.63 18.92
CA ALA A 330 -8.87 -20.89 20.33
C ALA A 330 -9.22 -22.37 20.48
N THR A 331 -8.42 -23.07 21.26
CA THR A 331 -8.79 -24.30 21.96
C THR A 331 -9.76 -23.95 23.07
#